data_8cc594fe2810ccad35a4de90a82b1e88
#
_entry.id   8cc594fe2810ccad35a4de90a82b1e88
#
_cell.length_a   1.000
_cell.length_b   1.000
_cell.length_c   1.000
_cell.angle_alpha   90.00
_cell.angle_beta   90.00
_cell.angle_gamma   90.00
#
_symmetry.space_group_name_H-M   'P 1'
#
loop_
_entity.id
_entity.type
_entity.pdbx_description
1 polymer ?
#
loop_
_entity_poly.entity_id
_entity_poly.type
_entity_poly.pdbx_seq_one_letter_code
_entity_poly.pdbx_strand_id
1 'polypeptide(L)'
;MSKVFECTTDNISLHLKHIFAENELDKNSVTEKCSLTADDGKNYNTTIYNLDAIIAVGYRVNSKKATEFRIWATKVLKKYIIKGFSLNDERFINGNKYDTKYFDELLERIKTIRVSERMSYQKIMDLFIATSTDYNSKSEEVYTFFKIVQNKLHYAITGHTAAELIYERANSEKEY
;
A
#
# COMPACT_ATOMS: atom_id res chain seq x y z
N MET A 1 -14.90 19.53 6.02
CA MET A 1 -14.16 19.92 4.81
C MET A 1 -13.62 21.36 4.87
N SER A 2 -14.44 22.38 5.14
CA SER A 2 -13.99 23.77 5.19
C SER A 2 -12.80 24.01 6.13
N LYS A 3 -12.81 23.44 7.35
CA LYS A 3 -11.66 23.49 8.28
C LYS A 3 -10.44 22.73 7.77
N VAL A 4 -10.62 21.63 7.04
CA VAL A 4 -9.52 20.80 6.51
C VAL A 4 -8.78 21.52 5.38
N PHE A 5 -9.52 22.17 4.49
CA PHE A 5 -8.96 22.87 3.33
C PHE A 5 -8.80 24.38 3.54
N GLU A 6 -9.11 24.89 4.73
CA GLU A 6 -9.03 26.33 5.07
C GLU A 6 -9.74 27.22 4.05
N CYS A 7 -11.00 26.87 3.74
CA CYS A 7 -11.85 27.61 2.82
C CYS A 7 -13.29 27.74 3.34
N THR A 8 -14.11 28.58 2.70
CA THR A 8 -15.51 28.79 3.11
C THR A 8 -16.38 27.55 2.80
N THR A 9 -17.45 27.39 3.58
CA THR A 9 -18.46 26.34 3.35
C THR A 9 -19.16 26.53 1.99
N ASP A 10 -19.35 27.74 1.55
CA ASP A 10 -19.97 28.03 0.25
C ASP A 10 -19.10 27.58 -0.91
N ASN A 11 -17.77 27.77 -0.78
CA ASN A 11 -16.80 27.27 -1.76
C ASN A 11 -16.85 25.73 -1.87
N ILE A 12 -16.85 25.04 -0.71
CA ILE A 12 -17.01 23.56 -0.69
C ILE A 12 -18.32 23.14 -1.35
N SER A 13 -19.44 23.81 -1.02
CA SER A 13 -20.75 23.51 -1.57
C SER A 13 -20.82 23.71 -3.09
N LEU A 14 -20.14 24.73 -3.60
CA LEU A 14 -20.02 25.00 -5.03
C LEU A 14 -19.25 23.86 -5.74
N HIS A 15 -18.10 23.46 -5.21
CA HIS A 15 -17.33 22.36 -5.78
C HIS A 15 -18.08 21.03 -5.74
N LEU A 16 -18.78 20.70 -4.65
CA LEU A 16 -19.61 19.51 -4.56
C LEU A 16 -20.75 19.53 -5.61
N LYS A 17 -21.40 20.68 -5.82
CA LYS A 17 -22.42 20.82 -6.88
C LYS A 17 -21.84 20.51 -8.26
N HIS A 18 -20.65 20.99 -8.58
CA HIS A 18 -20.00 20.75 -9.86
C HIS A 18 -19.59 19.27 -10.00
N ILE A 19 -19.03 18.63 -8.94
CA ILE A 19 -18.66 17.21 -8.92
C ILE A 19 -19.88 16.33 -9.27
N PHE A 20 -21.03 16.62 -8.66
CA PHE A 20 -22.26 15.88 -8.92
C PHE A 20 -22.87 16.19 -10.29
N ALA A 21 -22.83 17.43 -10.74
CA ALA A 21 -23.33 17.83 -12.05
C ALA A 21 -22.52 17.23 -13.21
N GLU A 22 -21.21 17.05 -13.02
CA GLU A 22 -20.29 16.44 -14.00
C GLU A 22 -20.28 14.92 -13.92
N ASN A 23 -21.07 14.31 -13.02
CA ASN A 23 -21.11 12.86 -12.76
C ASN A 23 -19.72 12.26 -12.39
N GLU A 24 -18.85 13.06 -11.77
CA GLU A 24 -17.57 12.55 -11.25
C GLU A 24 -17.82 11.60 -10.07
N LEU A 25 -18.83 11.93 -9.23
CA LEU A 25 -19.30 11.06 -8.14
C LEU A 25 -20.83 11.02 -8.14
N ASP A 26 -21.39 9.83 -7.84
CA ASP A 26 -22.82 9.73 -7.55
C ASP A 26 -23.11 10.24 -6.14
N LYS A 27 -24.00 11.25 -6.06
CA LYS A 27 -24.35 11.90 -4.80
C LYS A 27 -24.86 10.91 -3.74
N ASN A 28 -25.66 9.92 -4.14
CA ASN A 28 -26.27 8.98 -3.20
C ASN A 28 -25.23 8.01 -2.60
N SER A 29 -24.18 7.69 -3.35
CA SER A 29 -23.10 6.78 -2.88
C SER A 29 -22.10 7.45 -1.94
N VAL A 30 -22.00 8.78 -1.98
CA VAL A 30 -20.97 9.54 -1.21
C VAL A 30 -21.54 10.42 -0.11
N THR A 31 -22.88 10.46 0.06
CA THR A 31 -23.55 11.29 1.07
C THR A 31 -24.52 10.48 1.92
N GLU A 32 -24.57 10.81 3.20
CA GLU A 32 -25.55 10.27 4.15
C GLU A 32 -26.15 11.40 4.97
N LYS A 33 -27.46 11.32 5.28
CA LYS A 33 -28.14 12.25 6.18
C LYS A 33 -27.97 11.74 7.61
N CYS A 34 -27.46 12.59 8.48
CA CYS A 34 -27.27 12.30 9.89
C CYS A 34 -27.89 13.41 10.75
N SER A 35 -28.54 13.03 11.83
CA SER A 35 -29.01 13.98 12.84
C SER A 35 -27.91 14.16 13.89
N LEU A 36 -27.38 15.36 13.98
CA LEU A 36 -26.34 15.70 14.98
C LEU A 36 -26.94 16.64 16.01
N THR A 37 -26.69 16.33 17.29
CA THR A 37 -27.03 17.21 18.40
C THR A 37 -25.89 18.23 18.54
N ALA A 38 -26.22 19.52 18.39
CA ALA A 38 -25.26 20.61 18.56
C ALA A 38 -25.10 20.99 20.05
N ASP A 39 -24.12 21.82 20.35
CA ASP A 39 -23.83 22.29 21.72
C ASP A 39 -24.99 23.04 22.38
N ASP A 40 -25.96 23.52 21.59
CA ASP A 40 -27.18 24.14 22.03
C ASP A 40 -28.30 23.14 22.43
N GLY A 41 -28.00 21.83 22.37
CA GLY A 41 -28.94 20.75 22.67
C GLY A 41 -29.98 20.47 21.60
N LYS A 42 -29.93 21.15 20.44
CA LYS A 42 -30.87 20.93 19.33
C LYS A 42 -30.31 19.94 18.31
N ASN A 43 -31.21 19.18 17.69
CA ASN A 43 -30.89 18.25 16.63
C ASN A 43 -30.95 18.93 15.26
N TYR A 44 -29.86 18.84 14.52
CA TYR A 44 -29.74 19.37 13.14
C TYR A 44 -29.54 18.23 12.15
N ASN A 45 -30.37 18.19 11.12
CA ASN A 45 -30.16 17.29 9.99
C ASN A 45 -28.99 17.77 9.14
N THR A 46 -27.89 17.04 9.19
CA THR A 46 -26.65 17.38 8.49
C THR A 46 -26.35 16.31 7.45
N THR A 47 -25.79 16.72 6.31
CA THR A 47 -25.27 15.77 5.33
C THR A 47 -23.79 15.52 5.62
N ILE A 48 -23.44 14.26 5.84
CA ILE A 48 -22.06 13.81 5.94
C ILE A 48 -21.60 13.28 4.59
N TYR A 49 -20.30 13.30 4.37
CA TYR A 49 -19.66 12.94 3.11
C TYR A 49 -18.57 11.90 3.39
N ASN A 50 -18.46 10.92 2.50
CA ASN A 50 -17.40 9.92 2.60
C ASN A 50 -16.03 10.47 2.13
N LEU A 51 -14.99 9.62 2.16
CA LEU A 51 -13.63 9.99 1.79
C LEU A 51 -13.50 10.39 0.31
N ASP A 52 -14.27 9.75 -0.58
CA ASP A 52 -14.21 10.03 -2.02
C ASP A 52 -14.60 11.47 -2.31
N ALA A 53 -15.67 11.95 -1.66
CA ALA A 53 -16.09 13.35 -1.78
C ALA A 53 -15.04 14.33 -1.22
N ILE A 54 -14.35 13.96 -0.13
CA ILE A 54 -13.27 14.79 0.43
C ILE A 54 -12.09 14.87 -0.54
N ILE A 55 -11.71 13.77 -1.16
CA ILE A 55 -10.62 13.70 -2.14
C ILE A 55 -10.99 14.55 -3.37
N ALA A 56 -12.16 14.35 -3.96
CA ALA A 56 -12.60 15.09 -5.15
C ALA A 56 -12.62 16.61 -4.91
N VAL A 57 -13.15 17.05 -3.77
CA VAL A 57 -13.11 18.46 -3.36
C VAL A 57 -11.68 18.96 -3.20
N GLY A 58 -10.80 18.19 -2.58
CA GLY A 58 -9.38 18.55 -2.37
C GLY A 58 -8.61 18.80 -3.67
N TYR A 59 -8.99 18.13 -4.75
CA TYR A 59 -8.41 18.39 -6.07
C TYR A 59 -8.92 19.67 -6.74
N ARG A 60 -10.11 20.14 -6.37
CA ARG A 60 -10.78 21.30 -7.01
C ARG A 60 -10.61 22.60 -6.25
N VAL A 61 -10.53 22.55 -4.93
CA VAL A 61 -10.40 23.74 -4.07
C VAL A 61 -9.05 24.42 -4.28
N ASN A 62 -9.11 25.76 -4.42
CA ASN A 62 -7.90 26.58 -4.52
C ASN A 62 -7.56 27.19 -3.14
N SER A 63 -6.80 26.42 -2.33
CA SER A 63 -6.25 26.88 -1.05
C SER A 63 -4.85 26.32 -0.84
N LYS A 64 -4.11 26.88 0.11
CA LYS A 64 -2.78 26.40 0.49
C LYS A 64 -2.84 24.94 0.97
N LYS A 65 -3.83 24.63 1.83
CA LYS A 65 -4.03 23.25 2.34
C LYS A 65 -4.41 22.25 1.25
N ALA A 66 -5.26 22.65 0.31
CA ALA A 66 -5.58 21.82 -0.83
C ALA A 66 -4.36 21.58 -1.74
N THR A 67 -3.48 22.58 -1.87
CA THR A 67 -2.22 22.42 -2.60
C THR A 67 -1.28 21.43 -1.89
N GLU A 68 -1.10 21.55 -0.58
CA GLU A 68 -0.33 20.59 0.23
C GLU A 68 -0.88 19.16 0.10
N PHE A 69 -2.22 19.02 0.15
CA PHE A 69 -2.90 17.73 -0.09
C PHE A 69 -2.59 17.16 -1.47
N ARG A 70 -2.70 17.95 -2.54
CA ARG A 70 -2.39 17.49 -3.92
C ARG A 70 -0.94 17.08 -4.09
N ILE A 71 0.01 17.80 -3.48
CA ILE A 71 1.43 17.42 -3.49
C ILE A 71 1.63 16.07 -2.81
N TRP A 72 1.03 15.86 -1.64
CA TRP A 72 1.08 14.60 -0.92
C TRP A 72 0.44 13.46 -1.73
N ALA A 73 -0.78 13.65 -2.24
CA ALA A 73 -1.50 12.64 -3.02
C ALA A 73 -0.74 12.25 -4.29
N THR A 74 -0.17 13.24 -5.02
CA THR A 74 0.66 12.99 -6.19
C THR A 74 1.91 12.18 -5.84
N LYS A 75 2.54 12.45 -4.68
CA LYS A 75 3.70 11.68 -4.22
C LYS A 75 3.35 10.21 -3.94
N VAL A 76 2.20 9.96 -3.32
CA VAL A 76 1.69 8.60 -3.05
C VAL A 76 1.37 7.87 -4.36
N LEU A 77 0.61 8.52 -5.25
CA LEU A 77 0.23 7.97 -6.55
C LEU A 77 1.46 7.67 -7.42
N LYS A 78 2.44 8.57 -7.46
CA LYS A 78 3.70 8.35 -8.19
C LYS A 78 4.45 7.14 -7.65
N LYS A 79 4.53 6.95 -6.32
CA LYS A 79 5.12 5.74 -5.72
C LYS A 79 4.39 4.49 -6.18
N TYR A 80 3.06 4.50 -6.16
CA TYR A 80 2.24 3.37 -6.58
C TYR A 80 2.43 3.03 -8.06
N ILE A 81 2.40 4.03 -8.95
CA ILE A 81 2.58 3.82 -10.40
C ILE A 81 3.97 3.25 -10.72
N ILE A 82 5.02 3.78 -10.09
CA ILE A 82 6.40 3.36 -10.40
C ILE A 82 6.74 2.01 -9.77
N LYS A 83 6.32 1.78 -8.51
CA LYS A 83 6.73 0.61 -7.72
C LYS A 83 5.69 -0.50 -7.66
N GLY A 84 4.43 -0.23 -8.04
CA GLY A 84 3.30 -1.13 -7.87
C GLY A 84 2.74 -1.17 -6.44
N PHE A 85 3.32 -0.45 -5.49
CA PHE A 85 2.83 -0.37 -4.11
C PHE A 85 3.18 0.96 -3.46
N SER A 86 2.42 1.32 -2.40
CA SER A 86 2.71 2.42 -1.49
C SER A 86 2.32 1.99 -0.08
N LEU A 87 3.27 2.00 0.86
CA LEU A 87 3.06 1.66 2.26
C LEU A 87 3.20 2.92 3.13
N ASN A 88 2.42 2.96 4.21
CA ASN A 88 2.59 3.93 5.28
C ASN A 88 3.36 3.24 6.42
N ASP A 89 4.68 3.31 6.34
CA ASP A 89 5.59 2.62 7.26
C ASP A 89 5.38 3.08 8.71
N GLU A 90 5.15 4.39 8.93
CA GLU A 90 4.88 4.95 10.26
C GLU A 90 3.65 4.34 10.92
N ARG A 91 2.60 4.08 10.14
CA ARG A 91 1.38 3.44 10.64
C ARG A 91 1.63 2.01 11.11
N PHE A 92 2.50 1.27 10.43
CA PHE A 92 2.84 -0.10 10.82
C PHE A 92 3.82 -0.17 11.99
N ILE A 93 4.74 0.79 12.12
CA ILE A 93 5.71 0.86 13.23
C ILE A 93 5.04 1.33 14.52
N ASN A 94 4.18 2.35 14.45
CA ASN A 94 3.52 2.96 15.60
C ASN A 94 2.13 2.39 15.90
N GLY A 95 1.78 1.23 15.32
CA GLY A 95 0.46 0.63 15.22
C GLY A 95 -0.44 0.76 16.44
N ASN A 96 -1.63 1.29 16.24
CA ASN A 96 -2.72 1.23 17.20
C ASN A 96 -3.41 -0.14 17.14
N LYS A 97 -4.02 -0.60 18.24
CA LYS A 97 -4.80 -1.86 18.32
C LYS A 97 -5.87 -2.03 17.21
N TYR A 98 -6.28 -0.96 16.55
CA TYR A 98 -7.26 -0.97 15.44
C TYR A 98 -6.66 -1.32 14.07
N ASP A 99 -5.34 -1.44 13.96
CA ASP A 99 -4.65 -1.69 12.69
C ASP A 99 -4.34 -3.18 12.44
N THR A 100 -4.77 -4.11 13.31
CA THR A 100 -4.55 -5.56 13.17
C THR A 100 -5.08 -6.08 11.83
N LYS A 101 -6.29 -5.66 11.42
CA LYS A 101 -6.88 -6.06 10.15
C LYS A 101 -6.01 -5.66 8.93
N TYR A 102 -5.44 -4.46 8.95
CA TYR A 102 -4.57 -3.99 7.87
C TYR A 102 -3.21 -4.68 7.89
N PHE A 103 -2.73 -5.05 9.06
CA PHE A 103 -1.53 -5.86 9.22
C PHE A 103 -1.72 -7.26 8.65
N ASP A 104 -2.85 -7.90 8.96
CA ASP A 104 -3.21 -9.20 8.40
C ASP A 104 -3.33 -9.16 6.87
N GLU A 105 -3.95 -8.10 6.32
CA GLU A 105 -4.00 -7.89 4.87
C GLU A 105 -2.61 -7.74 4.25
N LEU A 106 -1.70 -7.02 4.90
CA LEU A 106 -0.31 -6.90 4.47
C LEU A 106 0.41 -8.25 4.49
N LEU A 107 0.21 -9.06 5.54
CA LEU A 107 0.79 -10.41 5.63
C LEU A 107 0.30 -11.31 4.50
N GLU A 108 -0.98 -11.27 4.14
CA GLU A 108 -1.50 -12.03 3.00
C GLU A 108 -0.87 -11.60 1.66
N ARG A 109 -0.65 -10.30 1.47
CA ARG A 109 0.07 -9.79 0.29
C ARG A 109 1.53 -10.27 0.26
N ILE A 110 2.22 -10.26 1.40
CA ILE A 110 3.59 -10.79 1.52
C ILE A 110 3.63 -12.29 1.19
N LYS A 111 2.66 -13.08 1.67
CA LYS A 111 2.55 -14.51 1.30
C LYS A 111 2.36 -14.69 -0.20
N THR A 112 1.52 -13.86 -0.84
CA THR A 112 1.30 -13.90 -2.30
C THR A 112 2.59 -13.61 -3.07
N ILE A 113 3.40 -12.64 -2.62
CA ILE A 113 4.72 -12.33 -3.20
C ILE A 113 5.66 -13.53 -3.07
N ARG A 114 5.69 -14.18 -1.91
CA ARG A 114 6.50 -15.40 -1.69
C ARG A 114 6.09 -16.59 -2.59
N VAL A 115 4.78 -16.73 -2.83
CA VAL A 115 4.29 -17.73 -3.79
C VAL A 115 4.79 -17.43 -5.20
N SER A 116 4.80 -16.16 -5.61
CA SER A 116 5.36 -15.72 -6.89
C SER A 116 6.86 -15.99 -7.02
N GLU A 117 7.64 -15.78 -5.94
CA GLU A 117 9.05 -16.10 -5.86
C GLU A 117 9.29 -17.60 -6.04
N ARG A 118 8.48 -18.42 -5.36
CA ARG A 118 8.50 -19.89 -5.52
C ARG A 118 8.19 -20.31 -6.96
N MET A 119 7.22 -19.68 -7.61
CA MET A 119 6.89 -19.96 -9.02
C MET A 119 8.05 -19.59 -9.95
N SER A 120 8.75 -18.47 -9.71
CA SER A 120 9.92 -18.08 -10.48
C SER A 120 11.06 -19.09 -10.32
N TYR A 121 11.26 -19.58 -9.09
CA TYR A 121 12.23 -20.64 -8.82
C TYR A 121 11.88 -21.96 -9.51
N GLN A 122 10.59 -22.34 -9.53
CA GLN A 122 10.13 -23.51 -10.28
C GLN A 122 10.38 -23.38 -11.78
N LYS A 123 10.17 -22.20 -12.38
CA LYS A 123 10.48 -21.98 -13.80
C LYS A 123 11.96 -22.11 -14.12
N ILE A 124 12.84 -21.65 -13.23
CA ILE A 124 14.30 -21.87 -13.37
C ILE A 124 14.62 -23.37 -13.32
N MET A 125 13.96 -24.10 -12.41
CA MET A 125 14.09 -25.55 -12.30
C MET A 125 13.62 -26.27 -13.57
N ASP A 126 12.44 -25.91 -14.07
CA ASP A 126 11.89 -26.49 -15.31
C ASP A 126 12.81 -26.25 -16.53
N LEU A 127 13.38 -25.04 -16.63
CA LEU A 127 14.34 -24.71 -17.69
C LEU A 127 15.61 -25.55 -17.57
N PHE A 128 16.13 -25.72 -16.36
CA PHE A 128 17.31 -26.53 -16.10
C PHE A 128 17.06 -28.01 -16.46
N ILE A 129 15.91 -28.56 -16.09
CA ILE A 129 15.48 -29.92 -16.45
C ILE A 129 15.39 -30.07 -17.97
N ALA A 130 14.75 -29.11 -18.66
CA ALA A 130 14.57 -29.16 -20.11
C ALA A 130 15.88 -29.04 -20.91
N THR A 131 16.92 -28.41 -20.33
CA THR A 131 18.23 -28.22 -20.98
C THR A 131 19.26 -29.27 -20.58
N SER A 132 19.00 -30.10 -19.57
CA SER A 132 19.90 -31.16 -19.10
C SER A 132 19.51 -32.50 -19.69
N THR A 133 20.41 -33.12 -20.46
CA THR A 133 20.15 -34.38 -21.17
C THR A 133 20.07 -35.57 -20.22
N ASP A 134 20.72 -35.49 -19.05
CA ASP A 134 20.90 -36.53 -18.03
C ASP A 134 20.43 -36.04 -16.64
N TYR A 135 19.33 -35.30 -16.59
CA TYR A 135 18.80 -34.79 -15.34
C TYR A 135 18.47 -35.90 -14.34
N ASN A 136 19.12 -35.84 -13.17
CA ASN A 136 18.80 -36.66 -12.01
C ASN A 136 18.61 -35.77 -10.77
N SER A 137 17.39 -35.68 -10.28
CA SER A 137 17.04 -34.82 -9.14
C SER A 137 17.78 -35.12 -7.84
N LYS A 138 18.40 -36.30 -7.75
CA LYS A 138 19.16 -36.74 -6.58
C LYS A 138 20.68 -36.63 -6.76
N SER A 139 21.15 -36.13 -7.90
CA SER A 139 22.58 -35.96 -8.13
C SER A 139 23.15 -34.79 -7.33
N GLU A 140 24.39 -34.86 -6.94
CA GLU A 140 25.11 -33.84 -6.20
C GLU A 140 25.31 -32.57 -7.05
N GLU A 141 25.44 -32.73 -8.37
CA GLU A 141 25.55 -31.62 -9.32
C GLU A 141 24.30 -30.79 -9.34
N VAL A 142 23.10 -31.39 -9.37
CA VAL A 142 21.81 -30.71 -9.34
C VAL A 142 21.62 -29.95 -8.03
N TYR A 143 21.95 -30.61 -6.91
CA TYR A 143 21.89 -29.97 -5.59
C TYR A 143 22.81 -28.73 -5.51
N THR A 144 24.04 -28.88 -5.99
CA THR A 144 25.04 -27.79 -6.00
C THR A 144 24.61 -26.65 -6.90
N PHE A 145 24.06 -26.95 -8.08
CA PHE A 145 23.51 -25.93 -9.00
C PHE A 145 22.44 -25.08 -8.31
N PHE A 146 21.44 -25.70 -7.70
CA PHE A 146 20.37 -24.96 -7.03
C PHE A 146 20.86 -24.15 -5.84
N LYS A 147 21.82 -24.64 -5.08
CA LYS A 147 22.48 -23.91 -4.00
C LYS A 147 23.19 -22.66 -4.51
N ILE A 148 23.88 -22.77 -5.64
CA ILE A 148 24.57 -21.63 -6.29
C ILE A 148 23.55 -20.61 -6.80
N VAL A 149 22.48 -21.05 -7.48
CA VAL A 149 21.41 -20.16 -7.98
C VAL A 149 20.77 -19.40 -6.83
N GLN A 150 20.41 -20.06 -5.76
CA GLN A 150 19.82 -19.44 -4.58
C GLN A 150 20.75 -18.39 -3.95
N ASN A 151 22.03 -18.73 -3.77
CA ASN A 151 23.02 -17.79 -3.26
C ASN A 151 23.21 -16.57 -4.18
N LYS A 152 23.24 -16.74 -5.50
CA LYS A 152 23.35 -15.65 -6.45
C LYS A 152 22.12 -14.74 -6.43
N LEU A 153 20.91 -15.29 -6.28
CA LEU A 153 19.69 -14.52 -6.14
C LEU A 153 19.70 -13.70 -4.84
N HIS A 154 20.09 -14.29 -3.72
CA HIS A 154 20.26 -13.56 -2.46
C HIS A 154 21.29 -12.43 -2.60
N TYR A 155 22.44 -12.73 -3.18
CA TYR A 155 23.50 -11.73 -3.38
C TYR A 155 23.06 -10.58 -4.29
N ALA A 156 22.33 -10.88 -5.38
CA ALA A 156 21.84 -9.86 -6.30
C ALA A 156 20.84 -8.88 -5.65
N ILE A 157 20.06 -9.35 -4.65
CA ILE A 157 19.04 -8.55 -3.97
C ILE A 157 19.62 -7.81 -2.76
N THR A 158 20.50 -8.45 -2.01
CA THR A 158 20.94 -7.98 -0.68
C THR A 158 22.38 -7.50 -0.64
N GLY A 159 23.19 -7.80 -1.67
CA GLY A 159 24.63 -7.60 -1.66
C GLY A 159 25.42 -8.58 -0.76
N HIS A 160 24.72 -9.55 -0.14
CA HIS A 160 25.30 -10.52 0.78
C HIS A 160 24.87 -11.94 0.41
N THR A 161 25.73 -12.91 0.69
CA THR A 161 25.36 -14.35 0.58
C THR A 161 24.40 -14.75 1.70
N ALA A 162 23.70 -15.88 1.55
CA ALA A 162 22.81 -16.38 2.59
C ALA A 162 23.55 -16.63 3.93
N ALA A 163 24.79 -17.09 3.87
CA ALA A 163 25.63 -17.32 5.07
C ALA A 163 25.98 -16.00 5.78
N GLU A 164 26.36 -14.96 5.02
CA GLU A 164 26.65 -13.64 5.56
C GLU A 164 25.41 -13.01 6.21
N LEU A 165 24.25 -13.13 5.57
CA LEU A 165 22.97 -12.64 6.13
C LEU A 165 22.62 -13.33 7.45
N ILE A 166 22.84 -14.65 7.54
CA ILE A 166 22.60 -15.39 8.78
C ILE A 166 23.57 -14.93 9.85
N TYR A 167 24.87 -14.81 9.51
CA TYR A 167 25.88 -14.35 10.45
C TYR A 167 25.60 -12.92 10.98
N GLU A 168 25.17 -12.00 10.12
CA GLU A 168 24.88 -10.62 10.49
C GLU A 168 23.58 -10.46 11.29
N ARG A 169 22.53 -11.23 10.93
CA ARG A 169 21.17 -11.04 11.47
C ARG A 169 20.77 -12.02 12.56
N ALA A 170 21.35 -13.20 12.61
CA ALA A 170 21.04 -14.23 13.61
C ALA A 170 22.01 -14.22 14.79
N ASN A 171 22.50 -13.04 15.19
CA ASN A 171 23.34 -12.91 16.37
C ASN A 171 22.46 -12.80 17.62
N SER A 172 22.51 -13.79 18.50
CA SER A 172 21.75 -13.84 19.76
C SER A 172 22.16 -12.76 20.78
N GLU A 173 23.27 -12.05 20.55
CA GLU A 173 23.76 -10.98 21.42
C GLU A 173 23.29 -9.58 21.02
N LYS A 174 22.58 -9.45 19.87
CA LYS A 174 21.99 -8.15 19.46
C LYS A 174 20.57 -8.05 20.04
N GLU A 175 20.33 -7.00 20.82
CA GLU A 175 18.98 -6.58 21.24
C GLU A 175 18.16 -6.19 19.99
N TYR A 176 16.90 -6.67 19.97
CA TYR A 176 15.93 -6.38 18.92
C TYR A 176 15.30 -5.00 19.08
#